data_1fd4c9c886a3531f024f3763c8ce32c3
#
_entry.id   1fd4c9c886a3531f024f3763c8ce32c3
#
_cell.length_a   1.000
_cell.length_b   1.000
_cell.length_c   1.000
_cell.angle_alpha   90.00
_cell.angle_beta   90.00
_cell.angle_gamma   90.00
#
_symmetry.space_group_name_H-M   'P 1'
#
loop_
_entity.id
_entity.type
_entity.pdbx_description
1 polymer ?
#
loop_
_entity_poly.entity_id
_entity_poly.type
_entity_poly.pdbx_seq_one_letter_code
_entity_poly.pdbx_strand_id
1 'polypeptide(L)'
;MELLEFTHDEDPIKNRKLFGLLGEYIASPAIRETLGGVISSEPGRRWFIMMEGETRVVAFGSMRRRRTAACLLHLYALEGEADIPILEHCIQEARATGADRLVTADYWTRRELYSRYGFCSVCKVGRFVRFKKEFEHGN
;
A
#
# COMPACT_ATOMS: atom_id res chain seq x y z
N MET A 1 0.75 17.82 5.00
CA MET A 1 0.15 16.59 4.45
C MET A 1 -0.43 15.74 5.56
N GLU A 2 -1.54 15.09 5.28
CA GLU A 2 -2.25 14.27 6.26
C GLU A 2 -2.46 12.87 5.72
N LEU A 3 -2.21 11.85 6.55
CA LEU A 3 -2.47 10.45 6.22
C LEU A 3 -3.87 10.09 6.72
N LEU A 4 -4.74 9.66 5.81
CA LEU A 4 -6.07 9.14 6.13
C LEU A 4 -6.07 7.63 5.97
N GLU A 5 -6.80 6.96 6.86
CA GLU A 5 -7.00 5.53 6.77
C GLU A 5 -8.47 5.19 6.64
N PHE A 6 -8.80 4.27 5.74
CA PHE A 6 -10.14 3.74 5.55
C PHE A 6 -10.08 2.22 5.51
N THR A 7 -11.05 1.57 6.15
CA THR A 7 -11.23 0.14 5.97
C THR A 7 -12.42 -0.09 5.05
N HIS A 8 -12.24 -0.88 3.99
CA HIS A 8 -13.32 -1.25 3.08
C HIS A 8 -14.36 -2.04 3.87
N ASP A 9 -15.57 -1.52 3.95
CA ASP A 9 -16.69 -2.09 4.70
C ASP A 9 -17.57 -2.94 3.80
N GLU A 10 -18.25 -3.93 4.37
CA GLU A 10 -19.23 -4.75 3.64
C GLU A 10 -20.42 -3.91 3.18
N ASP A 11 -20.76 -2.84 3.92
CA ASP A 11 -21.82 -1.90 3.54
C ASP A 11 -21.26 -0.88 2.55
N PRO A 12 -21.73 -0.87 1.28
CA PRO A 12 -21.22 0.06 0.27
C PRO A 12 -21.40 1.53 0.65
N ILE A 13 -22.41 1.86 1.45
CA ILE A 13 -22.67 3.24 1.87
C ILE A 13 -21.51 3.78 2.70
N LYS A 14 -20.92 2.94 3.54
CA LYS A 14 -19.78 3.33 4.39
C LYS A 14 -18.49 3.59 3.62
N ASN A 15 -18.43 3.17 2.36
CA ASN A 15 -17.24 3.33 1.52
C ASN A 15 -17.29 4.57 0.62
N ARG A 16 -18.31 5.41 0.75
CA ARG A 16 -18.50 6.57 -0.14
C ARG A 16 -17.32 7.53 -0.12
N LYS A 17 -16.80 7.85 1.06
CA LYS A 17 -15.67 8.78 1.18
C LYS A 17 -14.41 8.16 0.59
N LEU A 18 -14.14 6.89 0.87
CA LEU A 18 -12.99 6.17 0.33
C LEU A 18 -12.99 6.19 -1.20
N PHE A 19 -14.04 5.71 -1.82
CA PHE A 19 -14.11 5.63 -3.28
C PHE A 19 -14.36 6.97 -3.94
N GLY A 20 -14.92 7.94 -3.20
CA GLY A 20 -14.99 9.33 -3.65
C GLY A 20 -13.60 9.94 -3.84
N LEU A 21 -12.64 9.58 -2.98
CA LEU A 21 -11.26 10.04 -3.10
C LEU A 21 -10.47 9.25 -4.13
N LEU A 22 -10.65 7.93 -4.22
CA LEU A 22 -9.82 7.04 -5.02
C LEU A 22 -10.39 6.64 -6.37
N GLY A 23 -11.70 6.83 -6.60
CA GLY A 23 -12.38 6.25 -7.76
C GLY A 23 -11.73 6.59 -9.10
N GLU A 24 -11.36 7.85 -9.32
CA GLU A 24 -10.72 8.26 -10.57
C GLU A 24 -9.35 7.61 -10.77
N TYR A 25 -8.60 7.40 -9.69
CA TYR A 25 -7.27 6.79 -9.78
C TYR A 25 -7.35 5.29 -9.99
N ILE A 26 -8.28 4.63 -9.31
CA ILE A 26 -8.55 3.20 -9.49
C ILE A 26 -8.99 2.92 -10.93
N ALA A 27 -9.75 3.82 -11.52
CA ALA A 27 -10.24 3.68 -12.90
C ALA A 27 -9.21 4.10 -13.96
N SER A 28 -8.10 4.73 -13.57
CA SER A 28 -7.10 5.25 -14.51
C SER A 28 -6.34 4.13 -15.23
N PRO A 29 -6.42 4.03 -16.57
CA PRO A 29 -5.62 3.05 -17.30
C PRO A 29 -4.12 3.22 -17.12
N ALA A 30 -3.64 4.48 -17.04
CA ALA A 30 -2.22 4.77 -16.88
C ALA A 30 -1.70 4.29 -15.52
N ILE A 31 -2.46 4.50 -14.44
CA ILE A 31 -2.08 4.04 -13.11
C ILE A 31 -2.12 2.52 -13.03
N ARG A 32 -3.15 1.89 -13.60
CA ARG A 32 -3.25 0.42 -13.68
C ARG A 32 -2.06 -0.18 -14.41
N GLU A 33 -1.64 0.43 -15.50
CA GLU A 33 -0.47 -0.02 -16.26
C GLU A 33 0.79 0.05 -15.40
N THR A 34 1.00 1.16 -14.70
CA THR A 34 2.15 1.34 -13.81
C THR A 34 2.16 0.30 -12.69
N LEU A 35 1.00 -0.02 -12.11
CA LEU A 35 0.87 -0.96 -11.00
C LEU A 35 0.75 -2.42 -11.46
N GLY A 36 0.72 -2.66 -12.76
CA GLY A 36 0.76 -4.02 -13.30
C GLY A 36 -0.59 -4.70 -13.47
N GLY A 37 -1.70 -3.98 -13.33
CA GLY A 37 -3.02 -4.57 -13.51
C GLY A 37 -4.15 -3.83 -12.82
N VAL A 38 -5.26 -4.53 -12.68
CA VAL A 38 -6.47 -4.00 -12.05
C VAL A 38 -6.21 -3.70 -10.57
N ILE A 39 -6.66 -2.54 -10.13
CA ILE A 39 -6.65 -2.16 -8.72
C ILE A 39 -7.96 -2.65 -8.11
N SER A 40 -7.86 -3.64 -7.23
CA SER A 40 -9.02 -4.26 -6.60
C SER A 40 -9.08 -3.93 -5.12
N SER A 41 -10.25 -4.08 -4.55
CA SER A 41 -10.48 -3.95 -3.12
C SER A 41 -11.61 -4.89 -2.71
N GLU A 42 -11.57 -5.34 -1.48
CA GLU A 42 -12.58 -6.21 -0.88
C GLU A 42 -12.80 -5.81 0.58
N PRO A 43 -13.92 -6.20 1.18
CA PRO A 43 -14.14 -5.94 2.60
C PRO A 43 -12.96 -6.39 3.47
N GLY A 44 -12.55 -5.53 4.40
CA GLY A 44 -11.38 -5.74 5.25
C GLY A 44 -10.09 -5.13 4.72
N ARG A 45 -10.04 -4.74 3.45
CA ARG A 45 -8.86 -4.06 2.90
C ARG A 45 -8.70 -2.69 3.58
N ARG A 46 -7.51 -2.41 4.08
CA ARG A 46 -7.17 -1.12 4.68
C ARG A 46 -6.51 -0.24 3.63
N TRP A 47 -7.08 0.93 3.39
CA TRP A 47 -6.55 1.90 2.44
C TRP A 47 -5.94 3.08 3.19
N PHE A 48 -4.78 3.50 2.72
CA PHE A 48 -4.05 4.65 3.26
C PHE A 48 -3.93 5.68 2.15
N ILE A 49 -4.36 6.90 2.44
CA ILE A 49 -4.39 7.98 1.46
C ILE A 49 -3.64 9.17 2.04
N MET A 50 -2.62 9.62 1.32
CA MET A 50 -1.90 10.84 1.70
C MET A 50 -2.57 12.02 1.02
N MET A 51 -2.98 12.99 1.82
CA MET A 51 -3.70 14.18 1.36
C MET A 51 -2.85 15.42 1.52
N GLU A 52 -2.95 16.31 0.54
CA GLU A 52 -2.50 17.69 0.68
C GLU A 52 -3.74 18.56 0.62
N GLY A 53 -4.08 19.19 1.76
CA GLY A 53 -5.38 19.85 1.91
C GLY A 53 -6.52 18.85 2.06
N GLU A 54 -7.74 19.29 1.81
CA GLU A 54 -8.93 18.48 2.07
C GLU A 54 -9.37 17.62 0.89
N THR A 55 -8.91 17.94 -0.32
CA THR A 55 -9.44 17.31 -1.53
C THR A 55 -8.39 16.71 -2.44
N ARG A 56 -7.09 17.00 -2.23
CA ARG A 56 -6.04 16.58 -3.14
C ARG A 56 -5.31 15.34 -2.64
N VAL A 57 -5.50 14.24 -3.34
CA VAL A 57 -4.77 13.00 -3.08
C VAL A 57 -3.38 13.10 -3.72
N VAL A 58 -2.33 12.82 -2.97
CA VAL A 58 -0.95 12.84 -3.48
C VAL A 58 -0.30 11.46 -3.49
N ALA A 59 -0.85 10.50 -2.75
CA ALA A 59 -0.42 9.10 -2.79
C ALA A 59 -1.49 8.21 -2.17
N PHE A 60 -1.46 6.93 -2.53
CA PHE A 60 -2.32 5.94 -1.89
C PHE A 60 -1.63 4.58 -1.85
N GLY A 61 -2.15 3.68 -1.05
CA GLY A 61 -1.73 2.31 -0.95
C GLY A 61 -2.71 1.53 -0.11
N SER A 62 -2.65 0.21 -0.18
CA SER A 62 -3.54 -0.63 0.61
C SER A 62 -2.78 -1.78 1.26
N MET A 63 -3.34 -2.29 2.34
CA MET A 63 -2.77 -3.42 3.07
C MET A 63 -3.87 -4.41 3.40
N ARG A 64 -3.54 -5.68 3.26
CA ARG A 64 -4.42 -6.75 3.72
C ARG A 64 -3.61 -7.80 4.46
N ARG A 65 -4.29 -8.55 5.30
CA ARG A 65 -3.71 -9.70 5.99
C ARG A 65 -3.91 -10.94 5.15
N ARG A 66 -2.85 -11.74 5.02
CA ARG A 66 -2.94 -13.06 4.41
C ARG A 66 -2.20 -14.05 5.30
N ARG A 67 -2.94 -14.81 6.11
CA ARG A 67 -2.40 -15.66 7.16
C ARG A 67 -1.59 -14.82 8.15
N THR A 68 -0.29 -15.10 8.29
CA THR A 68 0.60 -14.37 9.21
C THR A 68 1.31 -13.20 8.53
N ALA A 69 1.17 -13.05 7.23
CA ALA A 69 1.80 -11.98 6.47
C ALA A 69 0.86 -10.80 6.25
N ALA A 70 1.39 -9.59 6.33
CA ALA A 70 0.73 -8.40 5.83
C ALA A 70 1.21 -8.15 4.40
N CYS A 71 0.29 -7.77 3.52
CA CYS A 71 0.60 -7.49 2.12
C CYS A 71 0.30 -6.03 1.81
N LEU A 72 1.31 -5.28 1.39
CA LEU A 72 1.17 -3.90 0.92
C LEU A 72 0.95 -3.96 -0.59
N LEU A 73 -0.18 -3.44 -1.04
CA LEU A 73 -0.63 -3.53 -2.42
C LEU A 73 -1.00 -2.16 -2.96
N HIS A 74 -0.79 -1.97 -4.25
CA HIS A 74 -1.22 -0.77 -4.98
C HIS A 74 -0.64 0.53 -4.41
N LEU A 75 0.60 0.50 -3.94
CA LEU A 75 1.29 1.69 -3.46
C LEU A 75 1.68 2.58 -4.65
N TYR A 76 1.17 3.78 -4.66
CA TYR A 76 1.37 4.71 -5.79
C TYR A 76 1.52 6.15 -5.31
N ALA A 77 2.52 6.84 -5.82
CA ALA A 77 2.71 8.27 -5.59
C ALA A 77 2.25 9.05 -6.82
N LEU A 78 1.27 9.94 -6.63
CA LEU A 78 0.85 10.89 -7.67
C LEU A 78 1.85 12.03 -7.79
N GLU A 79 2.57 12.32 -6.71
CA GLU A 79 3.55 13.39 -6.65
C GLU A 79 4.79 12.95 -5.89
N GLY A 80 5.96 13.08 -6.52
CA GLY A 80 7.26 12.86 -5.89
C GLY A 80 7.36 11.54 -5.15
N GLU A 81 7.69 11.61 -3.88
CA GLU A 81 7.85 10.47 -2.98
C GLU A 81 6.78 10.45 -1.88
N ALA A 82 5.58 10.95 -2.20
CA ALA A 82 4.49 11.02 -1.22
C ALA A 82 3.98 9.66 -0.75
N ASP A 83 4.40 8.56 -1.39
CA ASP A 83 4.08 7.20 -0.97
C ASP A 83 4.98 6.70 0.17
N ILE A 84 6.12 7.33 0.42
CA ILE A 84 7.05 6.89 1.48
C ILE A 84 6.42 6.93 2.87
N PRO A 85 5.70 8.00 3.29
CA PRO A 85 5.00 7.98 4.57
C PRO A 85 3.98 6.84 4.70
N ILE A 86 3.36 6.43 3.59
CA ILE A 86 2.44 5.29 3.58
C ILE A 86 3.22 4.00 3.85
N LEU A 87 4.35 3.81 3.17
CA LEU A 87 5.22 2.65 3.40
C LEU A 87 5.63 2.56 4.87
N GLU A 88 6.10 3.66 5.44
CA GLU A 88 6.49 3.73 6.84
C GLU A 88 5.35 3.37 7.79
N HIS A 89 4.16 3.91 7.53
CA HIS A 89 2.98 3.62 8.33
C HIS A 89 2.58 2.15 8.24
N CYS A 90 2.62 1.56 7.05
CA CYS A 90 2.29 0.15 6.86
C CYS A 90 3.28 -0.78 7.58
N ILE A 91 4.55 -0.42 7.62
CA ILE A 91 5.55 -1.18 8.39
C ILE A 91 5.18 -1.19 9.88
N GLN A 92 4.85 -0.01 10.42
CA GLN A 92 4.45 0.11 11.83
C GLN A 92 3.18 -0.68 12.14
N GLU A 93 2.16 -0.56 11.26
CA GLU A 93 0.88 -1.23 11.46
C GLU A 93 0.99 -2.74 11.31
N ALA A 94 1.76 -3.23 10.36
CA ALA A 94 1.98 -4.65 10.20
C ALA A 94 2.64 -5.25 11.45
N ARG A 95 3.64 -4.55 12.00
CA ARG A 95 4.30 -4.98 13.23
C ARG A 95 3.35 -4.93 14.43
N ALA A 96 2.61 -3.84 14.57
CA ALA A 96 1.70 -3.65 15.70
C ALA A 96 0.55 -4.65 15.72
N THR A 97 0.11 -5.13 14.56
CA THR A 97 -0.98 -6.12 14.47
C THR A 97 -0.50 -7.57 14.51
N GLY A 98 0.78 -7.78 14.77
CA GLY A 98 1.35 -9.11 14.97
C GLY A 98 1.67 -9.89 13.71
N ALA A 99 1.81 -9.23 12.57
CA ALA A 99 2.25 -9.91 11.35
C ALA A 99 3.69 -10.40 11.50
N ASP A 100 3.99 -11.55 10.94
CA ASP A 100 5.35 -12.09 10.93
C ASP A 100 6.24 -11.35 9.93
N ARG A 101 5.62 -10.82 8.88
CA ARG A 101 6.34 -10.11 7.83
C ARG A 101 5.41 -9.20 7.05
N LEU A 102 6.00 -8.24 6.36
CA LEU A 102 5.33 -7.41 5.37
C LEU A 102 5.92 -7.71 4.00
N VAL A 103 5.06 -8.03 3.04
CA VAL A 103 5.46 -8.29 1.66
C VAL A 103 4.85 -7.26 0.73
N THR A 104 5.59 -6.92 -0.31
CA THR A 104 5.14 -6.00 -1.35
C THR A 104 5.85 -6.33 -2.66
N ALA A 105 5.40 -5.75 -3.76
CA ALA A 105 6.09 -5.84 -5.04
C ALA A 105 6.25 -4.45 -5.63
N ASP A 106 7.40 -4.18 -6.20
CA ASP A 106 7.69 -2.89 -6.81
C ASP A 106 8.79 -3.07 -7.87
N TYR A 107 9.11 -2.00 -8.57
CA TYR A 107 10.16 -2.01 -9.57
C TYR A 107 11.55 -2.17 -8.93
N TRP A 108 12.44 -2.85 -9.62
CA TRP A 108 13.81 -3.03 -9.18
C TRP A 108 14.55 -1.71 -8.93
N THR A 109 14.17 -0.67 -9.68
CA THR A 109 14.74 0.67 -9.53
C THR A 109 14.52 1.27 -8.14
N ARG A 110 13.57 0.75 -7.37
CA ARG A 110 13.28 1.22 -6.01
C ARG A 110 13.90 0.34 -4.92
N ARG A 111 14.76 -0.59 -5.27
CA ARG A 111 15.37 -1.55 -4.33
C ARG A 111 16.10 -0.88 -3.16
N GLU A 112 16.75 0.26 -3.40
CA GLU A 112 17.48 0.97 -2.35
C GLU A 112 16.54 1.55 -1.30
N LEU A 113 15.36 2.02 -1.72
CA LEU A 113 14.34 2.48 -0.80
C LEU A 113 13.93 1.34 0.14
N TYR A 114 13.58 0.19 -0.42
CA TYR A 114 13.16 -0.96 0.38
C TYR A 114 14.28 -1.47 1.26
N SER A 115 15.51 -1.51 0.76
CA SER A 115 16.68 -1.92 1.54
C SER A 115 16.88 -1.04 2.78
N ARG A 116 16.69 0.27 2.64
CA ARG A 116 16.80 1.22 3.77
C ARG A 116 15.80 0.92 4.89
N TYR A 117 14.66 0.36 4.55
CA TYR A 117 13.63 -0.03 5.53
C TYR A 117 13.76 -1.48 5.98
N GLY A 118 14.83 -2.17 5.60
CA GLY A 118 15.10 -3.52 6.05
C GLY A 118 14.43 -4.63 5.24
N PHE A 119 13.97 -4.32 4.04
CA PHE A 119 13.42 -5.33 3.14
C PHE A 119 14.53 -6.05 2.38
N CYS A 120 14.29 -7.32 2.07
CA CYS A 120 15.11 -8.12 1.17
C CYS A 120 14.33 -8.40 -0.11
N SER A 121 15.02 -8.46 -1.25
CA SER A 121 14.42 -8.93 -2.48
C SER A 121 14.29 -10.46 -2.43
N VAL A 122 13.15 -10.98 -2.89
CA VAL A 122 12.86 -12.42 -2.84
C VAL A 122 12.94 -13.04 -4.22
N CYS A 123 12.19 -12.51 -5.19
CA CYS A 123 12.14 -13.06 -6.53
C CYS A 123 11.59 -12.05 -7.52
N LYS A 124 11.84 -12.29 -8.80
CA LYS A 124 11.20 -11.54 -9.89
C LYS A 124 9.81 -12.08 -10.14
N VAL A 125 8.86 -11.15 -10.38
CA VAL A 125 7.49 -11.46 -10.78
C VAL A 125 7.17 -10.55 -11.96
N GLY A 126 7.37 -11.04 -13.19
CA GLY A 126 7.26 -10.21 -14.38
C GLY A 126 8.26 -9.06 -14.37
N ARG A 127 7.77 -7.83 -14.50
CA ARG A 127 8.61 -6.62 -14.43
C ARG A 127 8.82 -6.09 -13.01
N PHE A 128 8.25 -6.77 -12.02
CA PHE A 128 8.35 -6.38 -10.62
C PHE A 128 9.28 -7.31 -9.86
N VAL A 129 9.69 -6.85 -8.69
CA VAL A 129 10.44 -7.65 -7.73
C VAL A 129 9.62 -7.71 -6.45
N ARG A 130 9.52 -8.88 -5.86
CA ARG A 130 8.91 -9.05 -4.55
C ARG A 130 9.92 -8.72 -3.48
N PHE A 131 9.51 -7.87 -2.52
CA PHE A 131 10.30 -7.50 -1.36
C PHE A 131 9.61 -7.99 -0.10
N LYS A 132 10.42 -8.37 0.88
CA LYS A 132 9.95 -8.92 2.15
C LYS A 132 10.72 -8.28 3.31
N LYS A 133 10.00 -7.87 4.35
CA LYS A 133 10.56 -7.47 5.62
C LYS A 133 10.01 -8.37 6.71
N GLU A 134 10.89 -9.11 7.39
CA GLU A 134 10.50 -9.95 8.51
C GLU A 134 10.55 -9.17 9.81
N PHE A 135 9.60 -9.45 10.70
CA PHE A 135 9.52 -8.84 12.01
C PHE A 135 9.97 -9.84 13.07
N GLU A 136 10.80 -9.35 13.98
CA GLU A 136 11.13 -10.12 15.16
C GLU A 136 10.11 -9.76 16.24
N HIS A 137 9.29 -10.72 16.62
CA HIS A 137 8.42 -10.58 17.78
C HIS A 137 9.22 -11.06 18.98
N GLY A 138 9.75 -10.09 19.73
CA GLY A 138 10.63 -10.36 20.84
C GLY A 138 10.00 -11.25 21.90
N ASN A 139 10.80 -12.07 22.46
CA ASN A 139 10.44 -12.91 23.61
C ASN A 139 10.51 -12.10 24.89
#